data_523a3907870591377f28038093b3d6cc
#
_entry.id   523a3907870591377f28038093b3d6cc
#
_cell.length_a   1.000
_cell.length_b   1.000
_cell.length_c   1.000
_cell.angle_alpha   90.00
_cell.angle_beta   90.00
_cell.angle_gamma   90.00
#
_symmetry.space_group_name_H-M   'P 1'
#
loop_
_entity.id
_entity.type
_entity.pdbx_description
1 polymer ?
#
loop_
_entity_poly.entity_id
_entity_poly.type
_entity_poly.pdbx_seq_one_letter_code
_entity_poly.pdbx_strand_id
1 'polypeptide(L)'
;MKRLLLFLLLLPFVLGAQQDTSGYVVVSDVVLKGNDVTKEPIILRELTFSVGDTLSVAQWEEEKKISRENILNTTLFNFVTFEEIADKTNENGLILQIDVTERWYLWLYPYVAYSDRNLNAWYEANDITRFSYGVEMKCKNFLGQKHDLNFTFISGYNQNYALSYDIPYITDKQYFGVEFGVGYKRDKEVSYLTENNKTLYFNGDNQFARQSAFVFIEPHCRFGHRNKFFLNLSYNNTLYHDSLPYLNNDFANVDGTRFQYFALSATYKNDYRDEQNYPLDGHYFELLVEKFGFGVFETSPDVMYGKITADWYQPIKGRWYWSSNLTLKMSDDTDAPYFFSQGLGYKNDYVRTYELYVIDAMNFALIKNNLKFAIMNPVTRYLPLIKNDKFGKIHFALYANLFFDCAYSWKMPQNPTSFLDNKFIFGTGIGLDFVTYYDKVLRLEYGINDMGETGLFIHFVAPI
;
A
#
# COMPACT_ATOMS: atom_id res chain seq x y z
N MET A 1 20.05 5.10 38.94
CA MET A 1 21.15 4.58 38.09
C MET A 1 20.55 4.02 36.82
N LYS A 2 20.64 4.77 35.75
CA LYS A 2 20.06 4.46 34.43
C LYS A 2 20.96 3.47 33.71
N ARG A 3 20.51 2.26 33.40
CA ARG A 3 21.16 1.36 32.45
C ARG A 3 20.48 1.51 31.10
N LEU A 4 21.13 2.24 30.22
CA LEU A 4 20.81 2.34 28.78
C LEU A 4 21.26 1.02 28.14
N LEU A 5 20.33 0.18 27.71
CA LEU A 5 20.66 -0.99 26.89
C LEU A 5 20.84 -0.51 25.44
N LEU A 6 22.09 -0.38 25.05
CA LEU A 6 22.51 -0.13 23.68
C LEU A 6 22.44 -1.46 22.92
N PHE A 7 21.40 -1.66 22.10
CA PHE A 7 21.37 -2.76 21.13
C PHE A 7 22.28 -2.38 19.95
N LEU A 8 23.50 -2.91 19.97
CA LEU A 8 24.42 -2.81 18.83
C LEU A 8 23.86 -3.67 17.68
N LEU A 9 23.53 -3.02 16.57
CA LEU A 9 23.28 -3.64 15.27
C LEU A 9 24.62 -4.23 14.76
N LEU A 10 24.82 -5.51 14.93
CA LEU A 10 25.86 -6.25 14.23
C LEU A 10 25.38 -6.56 12.81
N LEU A 11 25.78 -5.74 11.87
CA LEU A 11 25.70 -6.05 10.43
C LEU A 11 26.78 -7.10 10.11
N PRO A 12 26.44 -8.28 9.59
CA PRO A 12 27.44 -9.18 9.06
C PRO A 12 27.91 -8.64 7.70
N PHE A 13 29.15 -8.17 7.63
CA PHE A 13 29.85 -8.00 6.34
C PHE A 13 30.11 -9.40 5.77
N VAL A 14 29.30 -9.80 4.79
CA VAL A 14 29.60 -10.95 3.95
C VAL A 14 30.52 -10.47 2.84
N LEU A 15 31.80 -10.75 2.95
CA LEU A 15 32.76 -10.66 1.84
C LEU A 15 32.41 -11.79 0.85
N GLY A 16 31.65 -11.46 -0.19
CA GLY A 16 31.40 -12.35 -1.31
C GLY A 16 32.71 -12.56 -2.09
N ALA A 17 33.11 -13.80 -2.24
CA ALA A 17 34.22 -14.17 -3.13
C ALA A 17 33.78 -13.88 -4.58
N GLN A 18 34.47 -12.96 -5.22
CA GLN A 18 34.29 -12.63 -6.63
C GLN A 18 34.79 -13.81 -7.48
N GLN A 19 33.90 -14.49 -8.17
CA GLN A 19 34.25 -15.46 -9.20
C GLN A 19 34.65 -14.67 -10.47
N ASP A 20 35.95 -14.71 -10.82
CA ASP A 20 36.46 -14.23 -12.11
C ASP A 20 35.91 -15.12 -13.23
N THR A 21 34.81 -14.71 -13.85
CA THR A 21 34.36 -15.25 -15.13
C THR A 21 34.88 -14.35 -16.22
N SER A 22 35.99 -14.76 -16.85
CA SER A 22 36.59 -14.10 -18.00
C SER A 22 35.69 -14.32 -19.24
N GLY A 23 34.70 -13.48 -19.45
CA GLY A 23 33.81 -13.45 -20.61
C GLY A 23 32.99 -12.17 -20.59
N TYR A 24 32.60 -11.69 -21.78
CA TYR A 24 31.68 -10.58 -21.95
C TYR A 24 30.56 -10.95 -22.92
N VAL A 25 29.40 -10.31 -22.76
CA VAL A 25 28.21 -10.44 -23.59
C VAL A 25 27.93 -9.09 -24.22
N VAL A 26 27.62 -9.09 -25.51
CA VAL A 26 27.15 -7.90 -26.24
C VAL A 26 25.66 -8.06 -26.51
N VAL A 27 24.84 -7.14 -26.03
CA VAL A 27 23.39 -7.15 -26.28
C VAL A 27 23.15 -6.71 -27.73
N SER A 28 22.93 -7.66 -28.64
CA SER A 28 22.73 -7.37 -30.07
C SER A 28 21.32 -6.85 -30.35
N ASP A 29 20.30 -7.41 -29.69
CA ASP A 29 18.91 -7.04 -29.91
C ASP A 29 18.03 -7.48 -28.73
N VAL A 30 16.81 -6.90 -28.61
CA VAL A 30 15.77 -7.28 -27.65
C VAL A 30 14.47 -7.52 -28.39
N VAL A 31 13.93 -8.73 -28.28
CA VAL A 31 12.69 -9.17 -28.92
C VAL A 31 11.62 -9.39 -27.89
N LEU A 32 10.45 -8.75 -28.04
CA LEU A 32 9.31 -8.88 -27.12
C LEU A 32 8.26 -9.84 -27.69
N LYS A 33 7.67 -10.66 -26.83
CA LYS A 33 6.55 -11.54 -27.15
C LYS A 33 5.49 -11.53 -26.03
N GLY A 34 4.23 -11.66 -26.43
CA GLY A 34 3.09 -11.77 -25.50
C GLY A 34 2.57 -10.43 -24.97
N ASN A 35 3.07 -9.30 -25.47
CA ASN A 35 2.59 -7.95 -25.14
C ASN A 35 1.49 -7.49 -26.11
N ASP A 36 0.35 -8.20 -26.11
CA ASP A 36 -0.75 -7.97 -27.06
C ASP A 36 -1.41 -6.59 -26.87
N VAL A 37 -1.45 -6.08 -25.65
CA VAL A 37 -2.06 -4.79 -25.27
C VAL A 37 -0.98 -3.78 -24.90
N THR A 38 0.01 -4.18 -24.10
CA THR A 38 1.05 -3.29 -23.59
C THR A 38 2.00 -2.88 -24.67
N LYS A 39 2.21 -1.57 -24.83
CA LYS A 39 3.15 -1.02 -25.81
C LYS A 39 4.60 -1.32 -25.42
N GLU A 40 5.43 -1.63 -26.41
CA GLU A 40 6.85 -1.97 -26.24
C GLU A 40 7.63 -0.98 -25.37
N PRO A 41 7.50 0.35 -25.52
CA PRO A 41 8.25 1.31 -24.71
C PRO A 41 8.01 1.18 -23.21
N ILE A 42 6.84 0.63 -22.80
CA ILE A 42 6.52 0.41 -21.37
C ILE A 42 7.36 -0.73 -20.80
N ILE A 43 7.70 -1.73 -21.60
CA ILE A 43 8.52 -2.86 -21.19
C ILE A 43 10.01 -2.51 -21.30
N LEU A 44 10.42 -1.98 -22.45
CA LEU A 44 11.82 -1.65 -22.73
C LEU A 44 12.41 -0.64 -21.73
N ARG A 45 11.60 0.28 -21.24
CA ARG A 45 11.99 1.22 -20.20
C ARG A 45 12.42 0.55 -18.90
N GLU A 46 11.91 -0.62 -18.58
CA GLU A 46 12.20 -1.31 -17.31
C GLU A 46 13.53 -2.09 -17.36
N LEU A 47 14.14 -2.17 -18.55
CA LEU A 47 15.47 -2.75 -18.71
C LEU A 47 16.53 -1.82 -18.14
N THR A 48 17.54 -2.40 -17.51
CA THR A 48 18.68 -1.68 -16.91
C THR A 48 19.88 -1.64 -17.84
N PHE A 49 19.75 -2.21 -19.04
CA PHE A 49 20.72 -2.23 -20.12
C PHE A 49 20.07 -1.81 -21.44
N SER A 50 20.88 -1.53 -22.44
CA SER A 50 20.49 -1.12 -23.80
C SER A 50 21.10 -2.00 -24.86
N VAL A 51 20.46 -2.04 -26.03
CA VAL A 51 21.08 -2.66 -27.22
C VAL A 51 22.39 -1.96 -27.52
N GLY A 52 23.45 -2.76 -27.73
CA GLY A 52 24.83 -2.30 -27.94
C GLY A 52 25.72 -2.33 -26.71
N ASP A 53 25.16 -2.51 -25.50
CA ASP A 53 25.94 -2.60 -24.26
C ASP A 53 26.80 -3.86 -24.25
N THR A 54 28.02 -3.72 -23.70
CA THR A 54 28.96 -4.81 -23.48
C THR A 54 29.15 -5.00 -21.98
N LEU A 55 28.74 -6.14 -21.45
CA LEU A 55 28.68 -6.44 -20.03
C LEU A 55 29.52 -7.69 -19.73
N SER A 56 30.16 -7.75 -18.57
CA SER A 56 30.72 -9.02 -18.09
C SER A 56 29.59 -10.02 -17.80
N VAL A 57 29.88 -11.30 -17.86
CA VAL A 57 28.86 -12.35 -17.59
C VAL A 57 28.18 -12.15 -16.23
N ALA A 58 28.95 -11.77 -15.20
CA ALA A 58 28.40 -11.52 -13.87
C ALA A 58 27.46 -10.29 -13.83
N GLN A 59 27.84 -9.20 -14.51
CA GLN A 59 26.98 -8.01 -14.66
C GLN A 59 25.72 -8.36 -15.45
N TRP A 60 25.83 -9.15 -16.52
CA TRP A 60 24.69 -9.56 -17.35
C TRP A 60 23.63 -10.32 -16.53
N GLU A 61 24.06 -11.28 -15.70
CA GLU A 61 23.14 -12.02 -14.85
C GLU A 61 22.41 -11.11 -13.84
N GLU A 62 23.12 -10.14 -13.25
CA GLU A 62 22.51 -9.18 -12.32
C GLU A 62 21.54 -8.23 -13.03
N GLU A 63 21.93 -7.67 -14.18
CA GLU A 63 21.09 -6.76 -14.97
C GLU A 63 19.83 -7.46 -15.49
N LYS A 64 19.91 -8.71 -15.90
CA LYS A 64 18.75 -9.52 -16.26
C LYS A 64 17.80 -9.69 -15.07
N LYS A 65 18.34 -10.04 -13.90
CA LYS A 65 17.54 -10.22 -12.69
C LYS A 65 16.79 -8.93 -12.35
N ILE A 66 17.50 -7.80 -12.27
CA ILE A 66 16.94 -6.50 -11.93
C ILE A 66 15.89 -6.07 -12.98
N SER A 67 16.18 -6.23 -14.27
CA SER A 67 15.24 -5.91 -15.35
C SER A 67 13.96 -6.73 -15.28
N ARG A 68 14.08 -8.03 -14.99
CA ARG A 68 12.93 -8.91 -14.81
C ARG A 68 12.07 -8.48 -13.62
N GLU A 69 12.69 -8.15 -12.50
CA GLU A 69 11.99 -7.62 -11.30
C GLU A 69 11.30 -6.28 -11.61
N ASN A 70 11.97 -5.38 -12.33
CA ASN A 70 11.37 -4.10 -12.74
C ASN A 70 10.12 -4.31 -13.60
N ILE A 71 10.17 -5.22 -14.59
CA ILE A 71 9.02 -5.53 -15.45
C ILE A 71 7.88 -6.13 -14.61
N LEU A 72 8.14 -7.08 -13.71
CA LEU A 72 7.15 -7.64 -12.81
C LEU A 72 6.55 -6.59 -11.88
N ASN A 73 7.37 -5.69 -11.33
CA ASN A 73 6.96 -4.59 -10.45
C ASN A 73 6.16 -3.48 -11.17
N THR A 74 6.04 -3.53 -12.51
CA THR A 74 5.03 -2.72 -13.21
C THR A 74 3.61 -3.16 -12.87
N THR A 75 3.44 -4.38 -12.35
CA THR A 75 2.16 -5.06 -12.08
C THR A 75 1.28 -5.30 -13.32
N LEU A 76 1.85 -5.20 -14.51
CA LEU A 76 1.16 -5.44 -15.78
C LEU A 76 1.20 -6.90 -16.22
N PHE A 77 2.14 -7.67 -15.71
CA PHE A 77 2.40 -9.04 -16.14
C PHE A 77 2.26 -10.03 -14.99
N ASN A 78 1.75 -11.22 -15.31
CA ASN A 78 1.71 -12.35 -14.39
C ASN A 78 3.03 -13.11 -14.40
N PHE A 79 3.64 -13.24 -15.59
CA PHE A 79 4.89 -13.95 -15.78
C PHE A 79 5.77 -13.18 -16.77
N VAL A 80 7.06 -13.21 -16.48
CA VAL A 80 8.12 -12.66 -17.33
C VAL A 80 9.24 -13.68 -17.38
N THR A 81 9.57 -14.16 -18.57
CA THR A 81 10.68 -15.09 -18.80
C THR A 81 11.63 -14.52 -19.83
N PHE A 82 12.92 -14.72 -19.60
CA PHE A 82 13.99 -14.29 -20.50
C PHE A 82 14.62 -15.52 -21.14
N GLU A 83 14.74 -15.49 -22.46
CA GLU A 83 15.40 -16.51 -23.25
C GLU A 83 16.56 -15.88 -24.03
N GLU A 84 17.74 -16.48 -23.92
CA GLU A 84 18.94 -16.01 -24.57
C GLU A 84 19.15 -16.76 -25.87
N ILE A 85 19.28 -16.02 -26.97
CA ILE A 85 19.51 -16.56 -28.31
C ILE A 85 20.84 -16.02 -28.79
N ALA A 86 21.78 -16.91 -29.15
CA ALA A 86 23.07 -16.53 -29.70
C ALA A 86 22.89 -15.77 -31.02
N ASP A 87 23.55 -14.63 -31.17
CA ASP A 87 23.58 -13.88 -32.42
C ASP A 87 24.56 -14.56 -33.41
N LYS A 88 24.05 -15.01 -34.53
CA LYS A 88 24.84 -15.68 -35.53
C LYS A 88 25.83 -14.74 -36.26
N THR A 89 25.66 -13.44 -36.12
CA THR A 89 26.45 -12.41 -36.79
C THR A 89 27.58 -11.87 -35.93
N ASN A 90 27.53 -12.10 -34.61
CA ASN A 90 28.50 -11.62 -33.63
C ASN A 90 28.82 -12.75 -32.63
N GLU A 91 30.10 -13.17 -32.57
CA GLU A 91 30.54 -14.32 -31.75
C GLU A 91 30.20 -14.17 -30.23
N ASN A 92 30.22 -12.94 -29.73
CA ASN A 92 29.81 -12.61 -28.34
C ASN A 92 28.44 -11.92 -28.28
N GLY A 93 27.71 -11.89 -29.37
CA GLY A 93 26.40 -11.26 -29.49
C GLY A 93 25.29 -12.13 -28.94
N LEU A 94 24.37 -11.49 -28.24
CA LEU A 94 23.21 -12.12 -27.65
C LEU A 94 21.93 -11.33 -27.98
N ILE A 95 20.92 -12.05 -28.46
CA ILE A 95 19.55 -11.53 -28.62
C ILE A 95 18.75 -11.96 -27.40
N LEU A 96 18.23 -11.00 -26.65
CA LEU A 96 17.36 -11.30 -25.53
C LEU A 96 15.90 -11.35 -25.96
N GLN A 97 15.29 -12.51 -25.91
CA GLN A 97 13.84 -12.64 -26.07
C GLN A 97 13.16 -12.54 -24.71
N ILE A 98 12.23 -11.61 -24.59
CA ILE A 98 11.43 -11.38 -23.39
C ILE A 98 10.00 -11.84 -23.68
N ASP A 99 9.60 -12.94 -23.05
CA ASP A 99 8.25 -13.46 -23.14
C ASP A 99 7.45 -13.01 -21.91
N VAL A 100 6.36 -12.29 -22.13
CA VAL A 100 5.48 -11.79 -21.07
C VAL A 100 4.09 -12.42 -21.15
N THR A 101 3.47 -12.62 -20.00
CA THR A 101 2.06 -12.98 -19.90
C THR A 101 1.32 -11.82 -19.23
N GLU A 102 0.53 -11.10 -19.99
CA GLU A 102 -0.20 -9.95 -19.50
C GLU A 102 -1.26 -10.33 -18.48
N ARG A 103 -1.48 -9.44 -17.51
CA ARG A 103 -2.60 -9.53 -16.56
C ARG A 103 -3.92 -9.18 -17.25
N TRP A 104 -5.00 -9.44 -16.54
CA TRP A 104 -6.30 -8.89 -16.87
C TRP A 104 -6.35 -7.44 -16.38
N TYR A 105 -6.69 -6.50 -17.24
CA TYR A 105 -6.58 -5.07 -16.93
C TYR A 105 -7.91 -4.41 -16.53
N LEU A 106 -9.04 -4.95 -16.96
CA LEU A 106 -10.36 -4.38 -16.64
C LEU A 106 -11.05 -5.18 -15.53
N TRP A 107 -11.14 -4.60 -14.36
CA TRP A 107 -11.82 -5.18 -13.22
C TRP A 107 -13.10 -4.42 -12.91
N LEU A 108 -14.20 -5.13 -12.86
CA LEU A 108 -15.49 -4.64 -12.40
C LEU A 108 -15.82 -5.38 -11.11
N TYR A 109 -15.80 -4.65 -10.00
CA TYR A 109 -16.14 -5.19 -8.68
C TYR A 109 -17.57 -4.75 -8.35
N PRO A 110 -18.55 -5.67 -8.34
CA PRO A 110 -19.85 -5.35 -7.77
C PRO A 110 -19.66 -5.05 -6.28
N TYR A 111 -20.26 -3.96 -5.83
CA TYR A 111 -20.21 -3.53 -4.45
C TYR A 111 -21.58 -3.75 -3.82
N VAL A 112 -21.61 -4.49 -2.72
CA VAL A 112 -22.77 -4.63 -1.84
C VAL A 112 -22.26 -4.65 -0.42
N ALA A 113 -22.65 -3.66 0.37
CA ALA A 113 -22.29 -3.59 1.77
C ALA A 113 -23.53 -3.28 2.61
N TYR A 114 -23.65 -3.96 3.72
CA TYR A 114 -24.65 -3.70 4.71
C TYR A 114 -24.04 -2.94 5.91
N SER A 115 -24.67 -1.85 6.29
CA SER A 115 -24.17 -0.97 7.35
C SER A 115 -24.83 -1.31 8.68
N ASP A 116 -24.50 -2.48 9.25
CA ASP A 116 -24.87 -2.86 10.60
C ASP A 116 -23.76 -3.71 11.25
N ARG A 117 -23.86 -3.91 12.57
CA ARG A 117 -22.80 -4.56 13.35
C ARG A 117 -22.59 -6.04 13.01
N ASN A 118 -23.67 -6.73 12.59
CA ASN A 118 -23.61 -8.13 12.14
C ASN A 118 -24.87 -8.53 11.36
N LEU A 119 -24.79 -9.67 10.64
CA LEU A 119 -25.91 -10.22 9.88
C LEU A 119 -27.12 -10.60 10.74
N ASN A 120 -26.94 -10.92 12.02
CA ASN A 120 -28.05 -11.25 12.93
C ASN A 120 -28.89 -10.01 13.25
N ALA A 121 -28.23 -8.86 13.48
CA ALA A 121 -28.92 -7.59 13.68
C ALA A 121 -29.75 -7.20 12.45
N TRP A 122 -29.24 -7.50 11.24
CA TRP A 122 -30.02 -7.31 10.01
C TRP A 122 -31.24 -8.22 9.94
N TYR A 123 -31.09 -9.48 10.29
CA TYR A 123 -32.19 -10.44 10.24
C TYR A 123 -33.34 -10.05 11.19
N GLU A 124 -33.02 -9.47 12.35
CA GLU A 124 -33.98 -8.95 13.32
C GLU A 124 -34.61 -7.62 12.84
N ALA A 125 -33.81 -6.70 12.33
CA ALA A 125 -34.26 -5.37 11.88
C ALA A 125 -34.99 -5.42 10.54
N ASN A 126 -34.65 -6.36 9.67
CA ASN A 126 -35.17 -6.53 8.29
C ASN A 126 -35.18 -5.22 7.46
N ASP A 127 -34.21 -4.34 7.72
CA ASP A 127 -34.13 -3.00 7.15
C ASP A 127 -33.23 -2.99 5.90
N ILE A 128 -33.84 -3.12 4.72
CA ILE A 128 -33.17 -3.07 3.42
C ILE A 128 -32.62 -1.67 3.08
N THR A 129 -33.00 -0.62 3.82
CA THR A 129 -32.55 0.75 3.53
C THR A 129 -31.09 0.97 3.93
N ARG A 130 -30.49 0.09 4.74
CA ARG A 130 -29.10 0.13 5.18
C ARG A 130 -28.11 -0.49 4.21
N PHE A 131 -28.53 -0.89 3.03
CA PHE A 131 -27.63 -1.38 1.98
C PHE A 131 -27.01 -0.24 1.19
N SER A 132 -25.71 -0.35 0.95
CA SER A 132 -24.98 0.38 -0.08
C SER A 132 -24.67 -0.59 -1.21
N TYR A 133 -24.90 -0.18 -2.44
CA TYR A 133 -24.71 -1.01 -3.62
C TYR A 133 -24.12 -0.20 -4.77
N GLY A 134 -23.44 -0.87 -5.66
CA GLY A 134 -22.80 -0.18 -6.77
C GLY A 134 -21.78 -1.00 -7.52
N VAL A 135 -20.85 -0.30 -8.16
CA VAL A 135 -19.75 -0.89 -8.91
C VAL A 135 -18.48 -0.05 -8.74
N GLU A 136 -17.38 -0.73 -8.60
CA GLU A 136 -16.04 -0.15 -8.73
C GLU A 136 -15.40 -0.72 -10.00
N MET A 137 -15.00 0.15 -10.91
CA MET A 137 -14.24 -0.20 -12.10
C MET A 137 -12.80 0.23 -11.93
N LYS A 138 -11.86 -0.69 -12.16
CA LYS A 138 -10.43 -0.42 -12.24
C LYS A 138 -9.92 -0.89 -13.59
N CYS A 139 -9.55 0.05 -14.44
CA CYS A 139 -8.96 -0.22 -15.73
C CYS A 139 -7.47 0.14 -15.68
N LYS A 140 -6.65 -0.90 -15.52
CA LYS A 140 -5.20 -0.80 -15.56
C LYS A 140 -4.72 -0.83 -17.01
N ASN A 141 -3.57 -0.24 -17.27
CA ASN A 141 -2.97 -0.26 -18.61
C ASN A 141 -3.90 0.24 -19.72
N PHE A 142 -4.73 1.23 -19.42
CA PHE A 142 -5.63 1.83 -20.38
C PHE A 142 -4.81 2.35 -21.59
N LEU A 143 -5.27 2.07 -22.80
CA LEU A 143 -4.57 2.32 -24.06
C LEU A 143 -3.22 1.60 -24.24
N GLY A 144 -2.88 0.64 -23.38
CA GLY A 144 -1.60 -0.08 -23.41
C GLY A 144 -0.38 0.76 -22.97
N GLN A 145 -0.62 1.92 -22.36
CA GLN A 145 0.41 2.89 -21.95
C GLN A 145 0.59 2.97 -20.42
N LYS A 146 0.12 1.93 -19.72
CA LYS A 146 0.15 1.87 -18.24
C LYS A 146 -0.70 2.96 -17.56
N HIS A 147 -1.63 3.58 -18.28
CA HIS A 147 -2.57 4.52 -17.67
C HIS A 147 -3.54 3.76 -16.77
N ASP A 148 -3.93 4.37 -15.65
CA ASP A 148 -4.91 3.82 -14.72
C ASP A 148 -6.17 4.69 -14.70
N LEU A 149 -7.31 4.10 -15.07
CA LEU A 149 -8.62 4.73 -15.01
C LEU A 149 -9.45 4.04 -13.93
N ASN A 150 -9.84 4.78 -12.88
CA ASN A 150 -10.67 4.27 -11.81
C ASN A 150 -12.00 5.02 -11.77
N PHE A 151 -13.08 4.26 -11.65
CA PHE A 151 -14.42 4.80 -11.51
C PHE A 151 -15.14 4.08 -10.39
N THR A 152 -15.76 4.85 -9.49
CA THR A 152 -16.54 4.33 -8.36
C THR A 152 -17.95 4.91 -8.44
N PHE A 153 -18.94 4.04 -8.41
CA PHE A 153 -20.33 4.39 -8.31
C PHE A 153 -20.99 3.54 -7.23
N ILE A 154 -21.15 4.10 -6.04
CA ILE A 154 -21.81 3.46 -4.90
C ILE A 154 -22.97 4.36 -4.49
N SER A 155 -24.13 3.77 -4.28
CA SER A 155 -25.37 4.44 -3.89
C SER A 155 -26.08 3.66 -2.78
N GLY A 156 -27.17 4.20 -2.25
CA GLY A 156 -27.92 3.62 -1.12
C GLY A 156 -27.59 4.29 0.20
N TYR A 157 -27.34 3.51 1.26
CA TYR A 157 -27.10 4.01 2.61
C TYR A 157 -25.90 4.95 2.69
N ASN A 158 -24.74 4.50 2.27
CA ASN A 158 -23.58 5.35 2.00
C ASN A 158 -23.42 5.53 0.47
N GLN A 159 -22.94 6.69 0.07
CA GLN A 159 -22.81 7.04 -1.34
C GLN A 159 -21.37 7.48 -1.63
N ASN A 160 -20.81 7.00 -2.73
CA ASN A 160 -19.46 7.37 -3.17
C ASN A 160 -19.42 7.38 -4.70
N TYR A 161 -19.17 8.55 -5.26
CA TYR A 161 -19.04 8.78 -6.70
C TYR A 161 -17.66 9.38 -6.93
N ALA A 162 -16.78 8.66 -7.61
CA ALA A 162 -15.42 9.12 -7.84
C ALA A 162 -14.91 8.69 -9.22
N LEU A 163 -14.07 9.52 -9.79
CA LEU A 163 -13.32 9.27 -11.02
C LEU A 163 -11.89 9.73 -10.83
N SER A 164 -10.93 8.88 -11.16
CA SER A 164 -9.52 9.28 -11.27
C SER A 164 -8.87 8.72 -12.52
N TYR A 165 -7.91 9.44 -13.05
CA TYR A 165 -7.14 9.07 -14.22
C TYR A 165 -5.68 9.41 -14.02
N ASP A 166 -4.84 8.38 -14.02
CA ASP A 166 -3.39 8.47 -13.94
C ASP A 166 -2.76 8.27 -15.30
N ILE A 167 -1.93 9.22 -15.70
CA ILE A 167 -1.08 9.19 -16.89
C ILE A 167 0.37 9.14 -16.39
N PRO A 168 0.97 7.96 -16.21
CA PRO A 168 2.28 7.85 -15.58
C PRO A 168 3.40 8.44 -16.42
N TYR A 169 3.19 8.62 -17.74
CA TYR A 169 4.22 9.09 -18.66
C TYR A 169 3.64 10.03 -19.71
N ILE A 170 3.85 11.35 -19.52
CA ILE A 170 3.41 12.39 -20.45
C ILE A 170 4.44 12.62 -21.56
N THR A 171 5.73 12.37 -21.29
CA THR A 171 6.83 12.64 -22.21
C THR A 171 7.45 11.36 -22.75
N ASP A 172 8.06 11.40 -23.92
CA ASP A 172 8.77 10.26 -24.54
C ASP A 172 9.89 9.72 -23.63
N LYS A 173 10.50 10.58 -22.83
CA LYS A 173 11.50 10.16 -21.83
C LYS A 173 10.90 9.42 -20.62
N GLN A 174 9.57 9.38 -20.51
CA GLN A 174 8.82 8.67 -19.49
C GLN A 174 9.24 8.97 -18.04
N TYR A 175 9.60 10.22 -17.72
CA TYR A 175 9.95 10.64 -16.36
C TYR A 175 8.81 11.26 -15.59
N PHE A 176 7.91 11.97 -16.28
CA PHE A 176 6.84 12.75 -15.67
C PHE A 176 5.48 12.19 -16.01
N GLY A 177 4.64 12.16 -15.00
CA GLY A 177 3.24 11.79 -15.09
C GLY A 177 2.35 12.75 -14.30
N VAL A 178 1.04 12.54 -14.40
CA VAL A 178 0.04 13.27 -13.65
C VAL A 178 -1.18 12.38 -13.40
N GLU A 179 -1.64 12.34 -12.15
CA GLU A 179 -2.96 11.85 -11.81
C GLU A 179 -3.88 13.03 -11.50
N PHE A 180 -5.14 12.93 -11.85
CA PHE A 180 -6.18 13.85 -11.44
C PHE A 180 -7.46 13.09 -11.11
N GLY A 181 -8.23 13.64 -10.21
CA GLY A 181 -9.48 13.01 -9.82
C GLY A 181 -10.44 13.96 -9.13
N VAL A 182 -11.67 13.50 -9.11
CA VAL A 182 -12.81 14.18 -8.49
C VAL A 182 -13.68 13.16 -7.80
N GLY A 183 -14.26 13.55 -6.67
CA GLY A 183 -15.20 12.67 -5.98
C GLY A 183 -16.19 13.42 -5.10
N TYR A 184 -17.30 12.73 -4.85
CA TYR A 184 -18.34 13.14 -3.93
C TYR A 184 -18.80 11.95 -3.10
N LYS A 185 -18.72 12.12 -1.79
CA LYS A 185 -19.02 11.06 -0.82
C LYS A 185 -20.02 11.54 0.21
N ARG A 186 -20.98 10.69 0.57
CA ARG A 186 -21.93 10.91 1.66
C ARG A 186 -22.01 9.68 2.55
N ASP A 187 -21.84 9.89 3.85
CA ASP A 187 -21.88 8.83 4.84
C ASP A 187 -23.01 9.11 5.84
N LYS A 188 -23.82 8.10 6.14
CA LYS A 188 -24.83 8.15 7.18
C LYS A 188 -24.25 8.08 8.58
N GLU A 189 -23.08 7.46 8.70
CA GLU A 189 -22.38 7.29 9.95
C GLU A 189 -20.97 7.88 9.87
N VAL A 190 -20.53 8.54 10.93
CA VAL A 190 -19.18 9.09 11.07
C VAL A 190 -18.67 8.92 12.50
N SER A 191 -17.39 8.60 12.63
CA SER A 191 -16.74 8.59 13.94
C SER A 191 -16.69 10.02 14.51
N TYR A 192 -17.04 10.18 15.76
CA TYR A 192 -17.04 11.50 16.40
C TYR A 192 -16.28 11.58 17.73
N LEU A 193 -16.02 10.46 18.35
CA LEU A 193 -15.32 10.36 19.62
C LEU A 193 -14.66 9.00 19.77
N THR A 194 -13.57 8.93 20.50
CA THR A 194 -12.97 7.68 20.97
C THR A 194 -13.18 7.56 22.47
N GLU A 195 -13.78 6.47 22.91
CA GLU A 195 -14.02 6.16 24.31
C GLU A 195 -13.50 4.77 24.65
N ASN A 196 -12.72 4.63 25.74
CA ASN A 196 -12.07 3.37 26.12
C ASN A 196 -11.30 2.72 24.96
N ASN A 197 -10.58 3.54 24.17
CA ASN A 197 -9.84 3.13 22.97
C ASN A 197 -10.70 2.44 21.90
N LYS A 198 -11.98 2.76 21.81
CA LYS A 198 -12.92 2.32 20.77
C LYS A 198 -13.63 3.51 20.15
N THR A 199 -13.75 3.50 18.85
CA THR A 199 -14.43 4.56 18.11
C THR A 199 -15.94 4.53 18.32
N LEU A 200 -16.52 5.66 18.68
CA LEU A 200 -17.97 5.88 18.71
C LEU A 200 -18.44 6.52 17.41
N TYR A 201 -19.58 6.06 16.91
CA TYR A 201 -20.16 6.53 15.66
C TYR A 201 -21.46 7.27 15.90
N PHE A 202 -21.58 8.42 15.23
CA PHE A 202 -22.82 9.17 15.12
C PHE A 202 -23.56 8.72 13.86
N ASN A 203 -24.84 8.43 13.97
CA ASN A 203 -25.73 8.13 12.87
C ASN A 203 -26.64 9.32 12.61
N GLY A 204 -26.67 9.83 11.39
CA GLY A 204 -27.49 10.97 10.99
C GLY A 204 -28.96 10.64 10.74
N ASP A 205 -29.41 9.37 10.96
CA ASP A 205 -30.74 8.86 10.68
C ASP A 205 -31.20 9.19 9.24
N ASN A 206 -32.12 10.14 9.10
CA ASN A 206 -32.65 10.58 7.81
C ASN A 206 -31.71 11.52 7.04
N GLN A 207 -30.71 12.10 7.70
CA GLN A 207 -29.71 12.97 7.10
C GLN A 207 -28.36 12.26 6.96
N PHE A 208 -27.45 12.82 6.19
CA PHE A 208 -26.08 12.34 6.12
C PHE A 208 -25.26 12.97 7.23
N ALA A 209 -24.54 12.13 7.98
CA ALA A 209 -23.62 12.59 9.03
C ALA A 209 -22.41 13.36 8.44
N ARG A 210 -22.00 12.98 7.20
CA ARG A 210 -20.93 13.67 6.46
C ARG A 210 -21.25 13.70 4.98
N GLN A 211 -20.92 14.84 4.33
CA GLN A 211 -20.94 15.01 2.89
C GLN A 211 -19.63 15.67 2.46
N SER A 212 -18.88 15.05 1.56
CA SER A 212 -17.57 15.54 1.13
C SER A 212 -17.49 15.60 -0.39
N ALA A 213 -16.97 16.71 -0.90
CA ALA A 213 -16.57 16.84 -2.30
C ALA A 213 -15.07 17.18 -2.35
N PHE A 214 -14.36 16.57 -3.27
CA PHE A 214 -12.93 16.82 -3.46
C PHE A 214 -12.55 16.81 -4.93
N VAL A 215 -11.51 17.53 -5.24
CA VAL A 215 -10.79 17.47 -6.52
C VAL A 215 -9.30 17.54 -6.24
N PHE A 216 -8.51 16.81 -7.00
CA PHE A 216 -7.06 16.82 -6.84
C PHE A 216 -6.35 16.72 -8.19
N ILE A 217 -5.10 17.19 -8.18
CA ILE A 217 -4.09 16.98 -9.20
C ILE A 217 -2.80 16.53 -8.54
N GLU A 218 -2.18 15.48 -9.08
CA GLU A 218 -0.95 14.90 -8.55
C GLU A 218 0.08 14.72 -9.66
N PRO A 219 0.84 15.77 -10.02
CA PRO A 219 2.05 15.58 -10.81
C PRO A 219 3.03 14.69 -10.07
N HIS A 220 3.65 13.78 -10.81
CA HIS A 220 4.64 12.88 -10.26
C HIS A 220 5.78 12.66 -11.23
N CYS A 221 6.92 12.26 -10.69
CA CYS A 221 8.09 11.94 -11.49
C CYS A 221 8.80 10.69 -10.98
N ARG A 222 9.49 10.01 -11.90
CA ARG A 222 10.25 8.80 -11.63
C ARG A 222 11.70 9.01 -12.07
N PHE A 223 12.64 8.84 -11.13
CA PHE A 223 14.07 8.92 -11.35
C PHE A 223 14.66 7.51 -11.35
N GLY A 224 15.19 7.08 -12.51
CA GLY A 224 15.60 5.69 -12.69
C GLY A 224 14.40 4.73 -12.56
N HIS A 225 14.65 3.54 -12.01
CA HIS A 225 13.61 2.50 -11.86
C HIS A 225 12.95 2.49 -10.47
N ARG A 226 13.63 2.98 -9.46
CA ARG A 226 13.31 2.72 -8.05
C ARG A 226 12.83 3.94 -7.26
N ASN A 227 13.05 5.16 -7.79
CA ASN A 227 12.73 6.39 -7.09
C ASN A 227 11.52 7.09 -7.72
N LYS A 228 10.56 7.47 -6.90
CA LYS A 228 9.37 8.22 -7.33
C LYS A 228 9.11 9.37 -6.40
N PHE A 229 8.67 10.48 -6.95
CA PHE A 229 8.23 11.65 -6.21
C PHE A 229 6.84 12.04 -6.69
N PHE A 230 5.95 12.32 -5.74
CA PHE A 230 4.57 12.74 -5.97
C PHE A 230 4.32 14.05 -5.25
N LEU A 231 3.59 14.94 -5.89
CA LEU A 231 3.16 16.20 -5.29
C LEU A 231 1.64 16.31 -5.50
N ASN A 232 0.86 16.07 -4.46
CA ASN A 232 -0.60 16.14 -4.53
C ASN A 232 -1.11 17.48 -4.05
N LEU A 233 -1.89 18.16 -4.86
CA LEU A 233 -2.65 19.35 -4.48
C LEU A 233 -4.13 19.02 -4.56
N SER A 234 -4.85 19.15 -3.45
CA SER A 234 -6.28 18.90 -3.41
C SER A 234 -7.06 20.05 -2.80
N TYR A 235 -8.30 20.22 -3.29
CA TYR A 235 -9.32 21.03 -2.64
C TYR A 235 -10.38 20.10 -2.05
N ASN A 236 -10.73 20.33 -0.79
CA ASN A 236 -11.67 19.56 -0.02
C ASN A 236 -12.76 20.47 0.55
N ASN A 237 -14.01 20.02 0.43
CA ASN A 237 -15.17 20.69 1.01
C ASN A 237 -16.05 19.63 1.68
N THR A 238 -16.04 19.62 3.01
CA THR A 238 -16.74 18.63 3.81
C THR A 238 -17.75 19.34 4.70
N LEU A 239 -18.99 18.85 4.67
CA LEU A 239 -20.07 19.27 5.55
C LEU A 239 -20.40 18.10 6.50
N TYR A 240 -20.38 18.38 7.78
CA TYR A 240 -20.80 17.46 8.84
C TYR A 240 -22.17 17.83 9.38
N HIS A 241 -22.83 16.86 10.03
CA HIS A 241 -24.11 17.09 10.69
C HIS A 241 -23.95 18.04 11.89
N ASP A 242 -24.91 18.95 12.06
CA ASP A 242 -24.86 20.04 13.07
C ASP A 242 -24.80 19.53 14.53
N SER A 243 -25.21 18.29 14.78
CA SER A 243 -25.13 17.69 16.13
C SER A 243 -23.71 17.28 16.56
N LEU A 244 -22.77 17.11 15.64
CA LEU A 244 -21.44 16.58 15.95
C LEU A 244 -20.61 17.47 16.87
N PRO A 245 -20.55 18.80 16.69
CA PRO A 245 -19.85 19.67 17.63
C PRO A 245 -20.46 19.67 19.04
N TYR A 246 -21.75 19.39 19.19
CA TYR A 246 -22.38 19.27 20.51
C TYR A 246 -22.07 17.93 21.21
N LEU A 247 -21.77 16.88 20.45
CA LEU A 247 -21.40 15.57 20.98
C LEU A 247 -19.91 15.48 21.31
N ASN A 248 -19.08 16.23 20.61
CA ASN A 248 -17.66 16.35 20.85
C ASN A 248 -17.21 17.79 20.55
N ASN A 249 -16.86 18.55 21.58
CA ASN A 249 -16.43 19.94 21.43
C ASN A 249 -15.13 20.06 20.61
N ASP A 250 -14.27 19.04 20.66
CA ASP A 250 -12.99 18.99 19.95
C ASP A 250 -13.14 18.39 18.54
N PHE A 251 -14.38 18.08 18.13
CA PHE A 251 -14.64 17.47 16.82
C PHE A 251 -14.06 18.31 15.67
N ALA A 252 -14.21 19.61 15.76
CA ALA A 252 -13.96 20.52 14.68
C ALA A 252 -12.88 21.57 14.96
N ASN A 253 -12.73 22.04 16.18
CA ASN A 253 -11.89 23.21 16.59
C ASN A 253 -12.10 24.47 15.73
N VAL A 254 -13.25 24.57 15.04
CA VAL A 254 -13.66 25.73 14.23
C VAL A 254 -15.15 25.97 14.41
N ASP A 255 -15.59 27.20 14.26
CA ASP A 255 -17.00 27.54 14.31
C ASP A 255 -17.74 26.94 13.09
N GLY A 256 -18.70 26.05 13.36
CA GLY A 256 -19.55 25.44 12.35
C GLY A 256 -19.19 24.00 12.00
N THR A 257 -19.87 23.49 11.00
CA THR A 257 -19.82 22.08 10.57
C THR A 257 -19.26 21.91 9.15
N ARG A 258 -18.87 23.01 8.50
CA ARG A 258 -18.32 23.00 7.15
C ARG A 258 -16.83 23.29 7.15
N PHE A 259 -16.07 22.37 6.58
CA PHE A 259 -14.62 22.47 6.40
C PHE A 259 -14.27 22.62 4.95
N GLN A 260 -13.63 23.74 4.62
CA GLN A 260 -13.10 24.00 3.29
C GLN A 260 -11.60 24.25 3.41
N TYR A 261 -10.80 23.49 2.65
CA TYR A 261 -9.36 23.66 2.67
C TYR A 261 -8.69 23.12 1.43
N PHE A 262 -7.54 23.69 1.13
CA PHE A 262 -6.55 23.08 0.27
C PHE A 262 -5.64 22.18 1.11
N ALA A 263 -5.23 21.03 0.55
CA ALA A 263 -4.18 20.21 1.13
C ALA A 263 -3.06 20.02 0.11
N LEU A 264 -1.84 20.01 0.60
CA LEU A 264 -0.63 19.75 -0.18
C LEU A 264 0.11 18.61 0.46
N SER A 265 0.38 17.53 -0.30
CA SER A 265 1.27 16.46 0.15
C SER A 265 2.43 16.27 -0.81
N ALA A 266 3.60 15.99 -0.25
CA ALA A 266 4.81 15.63 -0.97
C ALA A 266 5.24 14.24 -0.50
N THR A 267 5.34 13.28 -1.44
CA THR A 267 5.71 11.90 -1.14
C THR A 267 6.93 11.49 -1.95
N TYR A 268 7.97 11.05 -1.29
CA TYR A 268 9.12 10.39 -1.91
C TYR A 268 9.07 8.90 -1.60
N LYS A 269 9.26 8.06 -2.63
CA LYS A 269 9.30 6.60 -2.52
C LYS A 269 10.58 6.06 -3.15
N ASN A 270 11.23 5.16 -2.43
CA ASN A 270 12.37 4.40 -2.90
C ASN A 270 12.07 2.90 -2.70
N ASP A 271 11.92 2.14 -3.79
CA ASP A 271 11.42 0.76 -3.77
C ASP A 271 12.40 -0.19 -4.45
N TYR A 272 13.15 -0.92 -3.63
CA TYR A 272 14.13 -1.94 -4.03
C TYR A 272 13.67 -3.36 -3.66
N ARG A 273 12.38 -3.57 -3.42
CA ARG A 273 11.82 -4.90 -3.18
C ARG A 273 11.90 -5.75 -4.44
N ASP A 274 12.22 -7.02 -4.25
CA ASP A 274 12.17 -8.04 -5.31
C ASP A 274 10.76 -8.13 -5.91
N GLU A 275 9.73 -8.12 -5.06
CA GLU A 275 8.32 -8.14 -5.43
C GLU A 275 7.52 -7.23 -4.51
N GLN A 276 6.58 -6.42 -5.08
CA GLN A 276 5.85 -5.43 -4.29
C GLN A 276 4.81 -6.04 -3.35
N ASN A 277 4.20 -7.16 -3.75
CA ASN A 277 3.04 -7.69 -3.03
C ASN A 277 3.39 -8.69 -1.92
N TYR A 278 4.47 -9.45 -2.06
CA TYR A 278 4.98 -10.33 -1.01
C TYR A 278 6.51 -10.37 -1.05
N PRO A 279 7.17 -9.31 -0.62
CA PRO A 279 8.62 -9.19 -0.69
C PRO A 279 9.34 -10.13 0.28
N LEU A 280 10.43 -10.70 -0.20
CA LEU A 280 11.33 -11.58 0.57
C LEU A 280 12.76 -11.05 0.59
N ASP A 281 13.09 -10.11 -0.31
CA ASP A 281 14.41 -9.47 -0.42
C ASP A 281 14.27 -7.99 -0.78
N GLY A 282 15.21 -7.16 -0.34
CA GLY A 282 15.27 -5.74 -0.65
C GLY A 282 14.73 -4.83 0.44
N HIS A 283 14.39 -3.60 0.06
CA HIS A 283 13.88 -2.60 1.00
C HIS A 283 12.91 -1.62 0.33
N TYR A 284 12.11 -0.99 1.16
CA TYR A 284 11.23 0.11 0.78
C TYR A 284 11.41 1.27 1.74
N PHE A 285 11.41 2.50 1.22
CA PHE A 285 11.41 3.72 2.01
C PHE A 285 10.40 4.70 1.44
N GLU A 286 9.58 5.27 2.31
CA GLU A 286 8.63 6.33 1.97
C GLU A 286 8.76 7.46 2.98
N LEU A 287 8.83 8.69 2.47
CA LEU A 287 8.71 9.92 3.23
C LEU A 287 7.51 10.70 2.68
N LEU A 288 6.52 10.91 3.53
CA LEU A 288 5.35 11.74 3.28
C LEU A 288 5.41 12.98 4.16
N VAL A 289 5.18 14.14 3.59
CA VAL A 289 4.90 15.39 4.31
C VAL A 289 3.58 15.92 3.79
N GLU A 290 2.64 16.21 4.69
CA GLU A 290 1.30 16.65 4.33
C GLU A 290 0.88 17.85 5.18
N LYS A 291 0.33 18.86 4.50
CA LYS A 291 -0.21 20.09 5.09
C LYS A 291 -1.67 20.25 4.70
N PHE A 292 -2.52 20.36 5.70
CA PHE A 292 -3.94 20.66 5.55
C PHE A 292 -4.19 22.11 5.94
N GLY A 293 -4.81 22.85 5.02
CA GLY A 293 -5.13 24.26 5.22
C GLY A 293 -3.95 25.20 5.01
N PHE A 294 -4.26 26.38 4.50
CA PHE A 294 -3.33 27.46 4.22
C PHE A 294 -3.92 28.82 4.62
N GLY A 295 -4.93 28.83 5.52
CA GLY A 295 -5.60 30.06 5.96
C GLY A 295 -6.42 30.77 4.86
N VAL A 296 -6.75 30.07 3.76
CA VAL A 296 -7.54 30.65 2.65
C VAL A 296 -9.04 30.74 3.02
N PHE A 297 -9.51 29.80 3.81
CA PHE A 297 -10.90 29.75 4.28
C PHE A 297 -10.92 29.85 5.81
N GLU A 298 -11.90 30.53 6.37
CA GLU A 298 -12.06 30.70 7.82
C GLU A 298 -12.25 29.34 8.54
N THR A 299 -12.86 28.38 7.88
CA THR A 299 -13.11 27.02 8.40
C THR A 299 -12.00 26.02 8.01
N SER A 300 -10.83 26.53 7.65
CA SER A 300 -9.70 25.69 7.25
C SER A 300 -8.99 25.13 8.48
N PRO A 301 -8.72 23.83 8.55
CA PRO A 301 -7.79 23.29 9.53
C PRO A 301 -6.38 23.86 9.28
N ASP A 302 -5.53 23.81 10.28
CA ASP A 302 -4.12 24.16 10.15
C ASP A 302 -3.28 23.04 10.78
N VAL A 303 -3.05 21.96 10.03
CA VAL A 303 -2.36 20.77 10.51
C VAL A 303 -1.28 20.36 9.52
N MET A 304 -0.09 20.12 10.02
CA MET A 304 1.00 19.56 9.23
C MET A 304 1.57 18.31 9.91
N TYR A 305 1.84 17.26 9.15
CA TYR A 305 2.56 16.12 9.66
C TYR A 305 3.54 15.53 8.64
N GLY A 306 4.54 14.84 9.17
CA GLY A 306 5.45 13.99 8.41
C GLY A 306 5.29 12.54 8.80
N LYS A 307 5.38 11.63 7.82
CA LYS A 307 5.36 10.19 8.06
C LYS A 307 6.50 9.54 7.30
N ILE A 308 7.25 8.70 8.00
CA ILE A 308 8.30 7.84 7.44
C ILE A 308 7.83 6.41 7.54
N THR A 309 7.96 5.66 6.45
CA THR A 309 7.77 4.20 6.42
C THR A 309 9.03 3.59 5.82
N ALA A 310 9.60 2.62 6.52
CA ALA A 310 10.80 1.94 6.06
C ALA A 310 10.68 0.44 6.31
N ASP A 311 10.79 -0.34 5.23
CA ASP A 311 10.69 -1.79 5.25
C ASP A 311 12.03 -2.41 4.83
N TRP A 312 12.40 -3.49 5.49
CA TRP A 312 13.56 -4.32 5.15
C TRP A 312 13.12 -5.78 5.03
N TYR A 313 13.60 -6.43 4.00
CA TYR A 313 13.35 -7.82 3.69
C TYR A 313 14.68 -8.50 3.41
N GLN A 314 14.95 -9.61 4.08
CA GLN A 314 16.24 -10.28 3.97
C GLN A 314 16.08 -11.79 4.01
N PRO A 315 16.59 -12.54 3.01
CA PRO A 315 16.79 -13.96 3.11
C PRO A 315 17.90 -14.25 4.11
N ILE A 316 17.63 -15.10 5.12
CA ILE A 316 18.62 -15.44 6.15
C ILE A 316 19.45 -16.64 5.67
N LYS A 317 18.81 -17.81 5.57
CA LYS A 317 19.41 -19.07 5.10
C LYS A 317 18.35 -20.07 4.69
N GLY A 318 18.52 -20.67 3.53
CA GLY A 318 17.63 -21.73 3.03
C GLY A 318 16.21 -21.22 2.83
N ARG A 319 15.29 -21.63 3.70
CA ARG A 319 13.85 -21.27 3.62
C ARG A 319 13.43 -20.21 4.63
N TRP A 320 14.38 -19.56 5.31
CA TRP A 320 14.11 -18.57 6.33
C TRP A 320 14.30 -17.16 5.78
N TYR A 321 13.36 -16.29 6.09
CA TYR A 321 13.34 -14.88 5.69
C TYR A 321 13.00 -14.04 6.91
N TRP A 322 13.60 -12.87 7.00
CA TRP A 322 13.28 -11.86 7.99
C TRP A 322 12.73 -10.61 7.32
N SER A 323 11.74 -9.98 7.94
CA SER A 323 11.27 -8.67 7.51
C SER A 323 10.96 -7.79 8.69
N SER A 324 11.23 -6.50 8.55
CA SER A 324 10.98 -5.47 9.56
C SER A 324 10.41 -4.24 8.89
N ASN A 325 9.43 -3.62 9.55
CA ASN A 325 8.87 -2.33 9.20
C ASN A 325 9.10 -1.35 10.35
N LEU A 326 9.45 -0.11 10.03
CA LEU A 326 9.42 1.03 10.92
C LEU A 326 8.48 2.08 10.32
N THR A 327 7.47 2.49 11.08
CA THR A 327 6.63 3.63 10.75
C THR A 327 6.74 4.69 11.85
N LEU A 328 7.04 5.92 11.46
CA LEU A 328 7.12 7.07 12.34
C LEU A 328 6.21 8.18 11.79
N LYS A 329 5.26 8.68 12.59
CA LYS A 329 4.43 9.86 12.29
C LYS A 329 4.72 10.94 13.31
N MET A 330 4.95 12.16 12.82
CA MET A 330 5.17 13.34 13.64
C MET A 330 4.37 14.52 13.10
N SER A 331 3.65 15.23 13.97
CA SER A 331 2.86 16.40 13.65
C SER A 331 3.37 17.61 14.43
N ASP A 332 3.19 18.80 13.86
CA ASP A 332 3.51 20.08 14.48
C ASP A 332 2.44 20.52 15.52
N ASP A 333 1.20 20.12 15.31
CA ASP A 333 0.07 20.55 16.13
C ASP A 333 -0.33 19.51 17.20
N THR A 334 -0.87 20.02 18.34
CA THR A 334 -1.44 19.24 19.43
C THR A 334 -2.96 19.42 19.55
N ASP A 335 -3.50 20.48 18.93
CA ASP A 335 -4.91 20.89 19.08
C ASP A 335 -5.70 20.66 17.77
N ALA A 336 -5.25 19.71 16.94
CA ALA A 336 -5.92 19.37 15.70
C ALA A 336 -7.33 18.83 15.93
N PRO A 337 -8.29 19.08 15.04
CA PRO A 337 -9.61 18.49 15.08
C PRO A 337 -9.56 16.96 15.22
N TYR A 338 -10.54 16.39 15.92
CA TYR A 338 -10.61 14.94 16.22
C TYR A 338 -10.29 14.05 15.02
N PHE A 339 -10.81 14.35 13.84
CA PHE A 339 -10.60 13.51 12.66
C PHE A 339 -9.18 13.59 12.07
N PHE A 340 -8.31 14.50 12.52
CA PHE A 340 -6.87 14.53 12.19
C PHE A 340 -5.99 13.85 13.24
N SER A 341 -6.52 13.59 14.45
CA SER A 341 -5.79 12.97 15.56
C SER A 341 -5.64 11.44 15.43
N GLN A 342 -5.94 10.85 14.27
CA GLN A 342 -5.83 9.41 14.03
C GLN A 342 -4.36 8.94 14.14
N GLY A 343 -4.09 8.16 15.18
CA GLY A 343 -2.79 7.56 15.46
C GLY A 343 -2.74 6.08 15.11
N LEU A 344 -2.64 5.22 16.13
CA LEU A 344 -2.58 3.76 15.97
C LEU A 344 -3.97 3.12 15.93
N GLY A 345 -4.10 2.00 15.22
CA GLY A 345 -5.37 1.28 15.04
C GLY A 345 -6.19 1.79 13.85
N TYR A 346 -5.72 2.82 13.15
CA TYR A 346 -6.36 3.37 11.97
C TYR A 346 -5.66 2.88 10.69
N LYS A 347 -6.44 2.45 9.69
CA LYS A 347 -5.94 1.91 8.42
C LYS A 347 -4.91 0.78 8.65
N ASN A 348 -3.66 0.97 8.18
CA ASN A 348 -2.58 -0.02 8.29
C ASN A 348 -1.64 0.22 9.48
N ASP A 349 -1.83 1.33 10.21
CA ASP A 349 -0.96 1.74 11.32
C ASP A 349 -1.45 1.12 12.63
N TYR A 350 -1.30 -0.18 12.81
CA TYR A 350 -1.72 -0.90 13.99
C TYR A 350 -0.69 -1.95 14.43
N VAL A 351 -0.65 -2.21 15.73
CA VAL A 351 0.04 -3.36 16.31
C VAL A 351 -0.88 -4.57 16.16
N ARG A 352 -0.42 -5.66 15.55
CA ARG A 352 -1.19 -6.90 15.47
C ARG A 352 -1.56 -7.36 16.88
N THR A 353 -2.76 -7.90 17.05
CA THR A 353 -3.40 -8.22 18.33
C THR A 353 -4.08 -7.04 19.04
N TYR A 354 -3.90 -5.79 18.55
CA TYR A 354 -4.61 -4.59 18.99
C TYR A 354 -5.66 -4.09 18.00
N GLU A 355 -6.11 -4.91 17.08
CA GLU A 355 -7.00 -4.52 15.97
C GLU A 355 -8.40 -4.06 16.41
N LEU A 356 -8.79 -4.37 17.64
CA LEU A 356 -10.05 -3.92 18.23
C LEU A 356 -9.94 -2.54 18.91
N TYR A 357 -8.75 -1.97 18.98
CA TYR A 357 -8.46 -0.73 19.68
C TYR A 357 -7.93 0.33 18.72
N VAL A 358 -8.26 1.58 19.02
CA VAL A 358 -7.68 2.76 18.38
C VAL A 358 -7.04 3.67 19.42
N ILE A 359 -6.00 4.36 19.04
CA ILE A 359 -5.30 5.33 19.87
C ILE A 359 -5.23 6.64 19.09
N ASP A 360 -5.92 7.65 19.58
CA ASP A 360 -5.86 8.98 19.00
C ASP A 360 -4.52 9.62 19.40
N ALA A 361 -3.69 9.90 18.43
CA ALA A 361 -2.38 10.50 18.66
C ALA A 361 -1.92 11.24 17.42
N MET A 362 -1.30 12.39 17.66
CA MET A 362 -0.66 13.15 16.58
C MET A 362 0.66 12.49 16.16
N ASN A 363 1.33 11.83 17.10
CA ASN A 363 2.65 11.23 16.90
C ASN A 363 2.66 9.77 17.33
N PHE A 364 3.33 8.92 16.58
CA PHE A 364 3.61 7.55 16.99
C PHE A 364 4.86 6.99 16.30
N ALA A 365 5.44 5.97 16.93
CA ALA A 365 6.43 5.08 16.35
C ALA A 365 5.90 3.64 16.41
N LEU A 366 5.95 2.92 15.32
CA LEU A 366 5.49 1.55 15.16
C LEU A 366 6.61 0.72 14.54
N ILE A 367 6.89 -0.42 15.12
CA ILE A 367 7.83 -1.41 14.58
C ILE A 367 7.10 -2.74 14.44
N LYS A 368 7.18 -3.35 13.26
CA LYS A 368 6.65 -4.68 12.99
C LYS A 368 7.79 -5.60 12.55
N ASN A 369 7.84 -6.80 13.07
CA ASN A 369 8.85 -7.80 12.68
C ASN A 369 8.20 -9.12 12.36
N ASN A 370 8.73 -9.80 11.34
CA ASN A 370 8.35 -11.17 11.01
C ASN A 370 9.59 -12.03 10.75
N LEU A 371 9.56 -13.22 11.29
CA LEU A 371 10.43 -14.32 10.88
C LEU A 371 9.58 -15.32 10.10
N LYS A 372 9.83 -15.45 8.81
CA LYS A 372 9.05 -16.28 7.89
C LYS A 372 9.80 -17.55 7.53
N PHE A 373 9.07 -18.66 7.42
CA PHE A 373 9.59 -19.94 6.93
C PHE A 373 8.76 -20.41 5.75
N ALA A 374 9.39 -20.63 4.60
CA ALA A 374 8.73 -21.17 3.42
C ALA A 374 8.41 -22.66 3.59
N ILE A 375 7.17 -22.97 3.96
CA ILE A 375 6.66 -24.35 4.02
C ILE A 375 6.62 -24.92 2.60
N MET A 376 6.10 -24.11 1.66
CA MET A 376 6.05 -24.41 0.24
C MET A 376 6.62 -23.23 -0.55
N ASN A 377 7.71 -23.48 -1.27
CA ASN A 377 8.25 -22.51 -2.20
C ASN A 377 7.25 -22.20 -3.32
N PRO A 378 7.35 -21.05 -4.00
CA PRO A 378 6.50 -20.70 -5.11
C PRO A 378 6.43 -21.82 -6.16
N VAL A 379 5.23 -22.35 -6.39
CA VAL A 379 4.95 -23.38 -7.40
C VAL A 379 3.90 -22.86 -8.34
N THR A 380 4.17 -22.94 -9.63
CA THR A 380 3.18 -22.63 -10.65
C THR A 380 2.40 -23.89 -11.06
N ARG A 381 1.09 -23.80 -11.05
CA ARG A 381 0.18 -24.88 -11.43
C ARG A 381 -0.81 -24.40 -12.48
N TYR A 382 -1.20 -25.31 -13.38
CA TYR A 382 -2.27 -25.05 -14.35
C TYR A 382 -3.59 -25.60 -13.82
N LEU A 383 -4.62 -24.76 -13.84
CA LEU A 383 -5.99 -25.21 -13.55
C LEU A 383 -6.56 -25.92 -14.78
N PRO A 384 -6.92 -27.19 -14.70
CA PRO A 384 -7.29 -28.00 -15.86
C PRO A 384 -8.60 -27.52 -16.54
N LEU A 385 -9.43 -26.74 -15.85
CA LEU A 385 -10.71 -26.25 -16.36
C LEU A 385 -10.60 -24.88 -17.04
N ILE A 386 -9.49 -24.15 -16.86
CA ILE A 386 -9.32 -22.78 -17.38
C ILE A 386 -8.24 -22.81 -18.46
N LYS A 387 -8.65 -22.70 -19.72
CA LYS A 387 -7.75 -22.73 -20.88
C LYS A 387 -7.00 -21.42 -21.13
N ASN A 388 -7.44 -20.31 -20.51
CA ASN A 388 -6.81 -19.01 -20.69
C ASN A 388 -5.61 -18.88 -19.73
N ASP A 389 -4.41 -18.67 -20.26
CA ASP A 389 -3.18 -18.56 -19.47
C ASP A 389 -3.20 -17.39 -18.47
N LYS A 390 -3.96 -16.32 -18.75
CA LYS A 390 -4.14 -15.21 -17.82
C LYS A 390 -4.82 -15.62 -16.51
N PHE A 391 -5.64 -16.66 -16.51
CA PHE A 391 -6.40 -17.15 -15.35
C PHE A 391 -6.12 -18.60 -14.98
N GLY A 392 -5.60 -19.39 -15.90
CA GLY A 392 -5.36 -20.83 -15.71
C GLY A 392 -4.05 -21.17 -15.05
N LYS A 393 -3.05 -20.28 -15.19
CA LYS A 393 -1.72 -20.48 -14.61
C LYS A 393 -1.64 -19.79 -13.25
N ILE A 394 -1.70 -20.56 -12.16
CA ILE A 394 -1.71 -20.06 -10.79
C ILE A 394 -0.35 -20.21 -10.15
N HIS A 395 0.11 -19.14 -9.52
CA HIS A 395 1.21 -19.15 -8.59
C HIS A 395 0.68 -19.40 -7.17
N PHE A 396 1.36 -20.26 -6.43
CA PHE A 396 0.99 -20.59 -5.06
C PHE A 396 2.21 -20.80 -4.19
N ALA A 397 2.21 -20.19 -3.02
CA ALA A 397 3.24 -20.39 -2.00
C ALA A 397 2.60 -20.37 -0.60
N LEU A 398 3.25 -21.02 0.37
CA LEU A 398 2.80 -21.09 1.75
C LEU A 398 3.97 -20.80 2.68
N TYR A 399 3.76 -19.83 3.57
CA TYR A 399 4.75 -19.44 4.58
C TYR A 399 4.14 -19.52 5.97
N ALA A 400 4.89 -20.06 6.93
CA ALA A 400 4.65 -19.83 8.34
C ALA A 400 5.37 -18.56 8.76
N ASN A 401 4.78 -17.77 9.65
CA ASN A 401 5.43 -16.58 10.21
C ASN A 401 5.34 -16.57 11.75
N LEU A 402 6.37 -16.04 12.39
CA LEU A 402 6.40 -15.63 13.77
C LEU A 402 6.51 -14.11 13.77
N PHE A 403 5.62 -13.41 14.46
CA PHE A 403 5.65 -11.95 14.48
C PHE A 403 5.82 -11.37 15.87
N PHE A 404 6.42 -10.20 15.91
CA PHE A 404 6.51 -9.33 17.08
C PHE A 404 6.40 -7.87 16.62
N ASP A 405 5.36 -7.20 17.08
CA ASP A 405 5.11 -5.78 16.81
C ASP A 405 5.12 -5.00 18.10
N CYS A 406 5.60 -3.77 18.05
CA CYS A 406 5.53 -2.86 19.18
C CYS A 406 5.33 -1.41 18.71
N ALA A 407 4.68 -0.61 19.55
CA ALA A 407 4.46 0.80 19.26
C ALA A 407 4.45 1.66 20.52
N TYR A 408 4.69 2.95 20.31
CA TYR A 408 4.53 4.00 21.31
C TYR A 408 3.92 5.23 20.65
N SER A 409 2.93 5.83 21.28
CA SER A 409 2.26 7.04 20.80
C SER A 409 2.38 8.17 21.82
N TRP A 410 2.44 9.40 21.33
CA TRP A 410 2.57 10.61 22.16
C TRP A 410 1.92 11.83 21.49
N LYS A 411 1.81 12.96 22.22
CA LYS A 411 1.02 14.13 21.81
C LYS A 411 -0.42 13.75 21.52
N MET A 412 -1.13 13.35 22.54
CA MET A 412 -2.51 12.91 22.44
C MET A 412 -3.46 14.05 22.78
N PRO A 413 -4.65 14.10 22.13
CA PRO A 413 -5.77 14.86 22.66
C PRO A 413 -6.09 14.41 24.08
N GLN A 414 -6.59 15.33 24.92
CA GLN A 414 -7.00 14.93 26.26
C GLN A 414 -8.21 13.98 26.18
N ASN A 415 -7.97 12.71 26.47
CA ASN A 415 -9.01 11.70 26.51
C ASN A 415 -8.93 10.93 27.84
N PRO A 416 -9.76 11.28 28.83
CA PRO A 416 -9.69 10.68 30.16
C PRO A 416 -10.09 9.20 30.19
N THR A 417 -10.71 8.68 29.14
CA THR A 417 -11.14 7.28 29.06
C THR A 417 -10.11 6.38 28.37
N SER A 418 -9.07 6.97 27.74
CA SER A 418 -8.03 6.18 27.10
C SER A 418 -7.11 5.53 28.12
N PHE A 419 -6.93 4.22 28.00
CA PHE A 419 -6.03 3.45 28.85
C PHE A 419 -4.74 3.02 28.14
N LEU A 420 -4.62 3.31 26.83
CA LEU A 420 -3.45 3.00 25.99
C LEU A 420 -2.57 4.22 25.71
N ASP A 421 -2.97 5.40 26.17
CA ASP A 421 -2.26 6.65 25.95
C ASP A 421 -0.89 6.67 26.63
N ASN A 422 0.13 7.17 25.92
CA ASN A 422 1.51 7.27 26.39
C ASN A 422 2.07 5.95 26.94
N LYS A 423 1.60 4.83 26.40
CA LYS A 423 2.10 3.51 26.77
C LYS A 423 2.88 2.87 25.63
N PHE A 424 3.86 2.07 26.01
CA PHE A 424 4.50 1.13 25.11
C PHE A 424 3.58 -0.11 25.04
N ILE A 425 3.11 -0.42 23.84
CA ILE A 425 2.26 -1.58 23.58
C ILE A 425 2.99 -2.56 22.66
N PHE A 426 2.76 -3.85 22.85
CA PHE A 426 3.31 -4.88 21.96
C PHE A 426 2.37 -6.07 21.79
N GLY A 427 2.52 -6.74 20.66
CA GLY A 427 1.82 -7.95 20.32
C GLY A 427 2.75 -8.96 19.65
N THR A 428 2.51 -10.24 19.88
CA THR A 428 3.29 -11.34 19.31
C THR A 428 2.39 -12.51 18.96
N GLY A 429 2.83 -13.34 18.03
CA GLY A 429 2.04 -14.49 17.62
C GLY A 429 2.66 -15.23 16.44
N ILE A 430 1.87 -16.19 15.96
CA ILE A 430 2.21 -17.03 14.82
C ILE A 430 1.18 -16.86 13.71
N GLY A 431 1.56 -17.10 12.48
CA GLY A 431 0.65 -16.96 11.33
C GLY A 431 0.99 -17.90 10.17
N LEU A 432 0.06 -17.98 9.24
CA LEU A 432 0.19 -18.66 7.97
C LEU A 432 -0.20 -17.70 6.85
N ASP A 433 0.70 -17.52 5.89
CA ASP A 433 0.50 -16.68 4.70
C ASP A 433 0.32 -17.58 3.48
N PHE A 434 -0.86 -17.53 2.88
CA PHE A 434 -1.16 -18.13 1.58
C PHE A 434 -0.99 -17.08 0.50
N VAL A 435 0.11 -17.17 -0.25
CA VAL A 435 0.36 -16.30 -1.40
C VAL A 435 -0.19 -16.99 -2.64
N THR A 436 -1.06 -16.32 -3.37
CA THR A 436 -1.75 -16.91 -4.51
C THR A 436 -1.84 -15.93 -5.68
N TYR A 437 -2.63 -16.29 -6.65
CA TYR A 437 -2.85 -15.63 -7.92
C TYR A 437 -3.14 -14.12 -7.80
N TYR A 438 -2.59 -13.32 -8.72
CA TYR A 438 -2.62 -11.85 -8.67
C TYR A 438 -2.08 -11.28 -7.35
N ASP A 439 -1.09 -11.97 -6.79
CA ASP A 439 -0.36 -11.52 -5.61
C ASP A 439 -1.27 -11.26 -4.40
N LYS A 440 -2.39 -12.00 -4.33
CA LYS A 440 -3.27 -11.95 -3.17
C LYS A 440 -2.70 -12.81 -2.07
N VAL A 441 -2.66 -12.23 -0.87
CA VAL A 441 -2.20 -12.91 0.34
C VAL A 441 -3.36 -13.07 1.29
N LEU A 442 -3.71 -14.31 1.61
CA LEU A 442 -4.57 -14.62 2.73
C LEU A 442 -3.69 -14.96 3.93
N ARG A 443 -3.80 -14.16 4.98
CA ARG A 443 -3.05 -14.31 6.22
C ARG A 443 -3.96 -14.73 7.35
N LEU A 444 -3.61 -15.81 8.05
CA LEU A 444 -4.26 -16.26 9.28
C LEU A 444 -3.26 -16.11 10.41
N GLU A 445 -3.60 -15.35 11.45
CA GLU A 445 -2.71 -15.07 12.58
C GLU A 445 -3.41 -15.37 13.90
N TYR A 446 -2.69 -15.99 14.83
CA TYR A 446 -3.09 -16.14 16.22
C TYR A 446 -2.03 -15.48 17.11
N GLY A 447 -2.45 -14.57 17.99
CA GLY A 447 -1.50 -13.81 18.79
C GLY A 447 -2.03 -13.40 20.15
N ILE A 448 -1.13 -12.82 20.93
CA ILE A 448 -1.37 -12.30 22.28
C ILE A 448 -0.77 -10.89 22.38
N ASN A 449 -1.47 -9.99 23.07
CA ASN A 449 -0.98 -8.66 23.41
C ASN A 449 -0.44 -8.59 24.85
N ASP A 450 0.17 -7.45 25.23
CA ASP A 450 0.72 -7.24 26.58
C ASP A 450 -0.35 -7.11 27.68
N MET A 451 -1.64 -6.98 27.32
CA MET A 451 -2.77 -7.07 28.25
C MET A 451 -3.19 -8.51 28.53
N GLY A 452 -2.58 -9.51 27.86
CA GLY A 452 -2.95 -10.92 27.98
C GLY A 452 -4.15 -11.35 27.13
N GLU A 453 -4.63 -10.47 26.23
CA GLU A 453 -5.72 -10.81 25.33
C GLU A 453 -5.21 -11.59 24.13
N THR A 454 -5.93 -12.62 23.72
CA THR A 454 -5.59 -13.46 22.57
C THR A 454 -6.66 -13.35 21.49
N GLY A 455 -6.28 -13.46 20.22
CA GLY A 455 -7.20 -13.40 19.10
C GLY A 455 -6.75 -14.19 17.89
N LEU A 456 -7.72 -14.60 17.07
CA LEU A 456 -7.51 -15.13 15.73
C LEU A 456 -7.90 -14.05 14.72
N PHE A 457 -6.98 -13.71 13.82
CA PHE A 457 -7.15 -12.64 12.86
C PHE A 457 -7.00 -13.17 11.44
N ILE A 458 -7.82 -12.67 10.54
CA ILE A 458 -7.82 -13.06 9.12
C ILE A 458 -7.67 -11.79 8.29
N HIS A 459 -6.62 -11.74 7.47
CA HIS A 459 -6.34 -10.59 6.64
C HIS A 459 -6.20 -10.98 5.17
N PHE A 460 -6.74 -10.14 4.31
CA PHE A 460 -6.41 -10.11 2.89
C PHE A 460 -5.43 -8.96 2.66
N VAL A 461 -4.14 -9.27 2.68
CA VAL A 461 -3.08 -8.27 2.79
C VAL A 461 -2.15 -8.26 1.60
N ALA A 462 -1.54 -7.14 1.42
CA ALA A 462 -0.26 -6.91 0.80
C ALA A 462 0.82 -6.80 1.91
N PRO A 463 2.08 -6.51 1.61
CA PRO A 463 3.23 -6.64 2.52
C PRO A 463 3.01 -6.00 3.89
N ILE A 464 3.92 -6.22 4.80
CA ILE A 464 3.89 -5.99 6.26
C ILE A 464 3.07 -4.79 6.70
#